data_302355d0568e9699324230d4422496cf
#
_entry.id   302355d0568e9699324230d4422496cf
#
_cell.length_a   1.000
_cell.length_b   1.000
_cell.length_c   1.000
_cell.angle_alpha   90.00
_cell.angle_beta   90.00
_cell.angle_gamma   90.00
#
_symmetry.space_group_name_H-M   'P 1'
#
loop_
_entity.id
_entity.type
_entity.pdbx_description
1 polymer ?
#
loop_
_entity_poly.entity_id
_entity_poly.type
_entity_poly.pdbx_seq_one_letter_code
_entity_poly.pdbx_strand_id
1 'polypeptide(L)'
;SYDASLFYCTAKSSNCTNPKPGQTLWPKEKMMTYGKLPNGKYMINWPIEGNDFYVNMLEMNDAERTVALEKAKNFSLCYLYYLQTELGFSTYGLDEEQFPTADHFPLIPYHRESRRIHGLVRFNVNHVVKPFSQPEALYRTGIAVGDYPIDHHHNRYPEWNKLPNLHFYPIPSYNVPMGALIPKDVDRLIVAEKSISVSNLLNGSTRLQPVVLQIGQAAGALAALSVKQKKTISSVSVRD
;
A
#
# COMPACT_ATOMS: atom_id res chain seq x y z
N SER A 1 -7.40 24.87 5.48
CA SER A 1 -7.20 25.37 6.85
C SER A 1 -6.71 24.25 7.75
N TYR A 2 -5.82 24.54 8.67
CA TYR A 2 -5.33 23.61 9.69
C TYR A 2 -6.42 23.34 10.74
N ASP A 3 -6.59 22.08 11.09
CA ASP A 3 -7.47 21.62 12.17
C ASP A 3 -6.74 20.56 13.00
N ALA A 4 -6.28 20.92 14.18
CA ALA A 4 -5.54 20.04 15.08
C ALA A 4 -6.35 18.81 15.52
N SER A 5 -7.69 18.92 15.58
CA SER A 5 -8.55 17.85 16.05
C SER A 5 -8.48 16.59 15.19
N LEU A 6 -8.11 16.75 13.90
CA LEU A 6 -7.91 15.63 12.98
C LEU A 6 -6.75 14.70 13.38
N PHE A 7 -5.88 15.15 14.28
CA PHE A 7 -4.65 14.45 14.66
C PHE A 7 -4.56 14.13 16.16
N TYR A 8 -5.56 14.47 16.95
CA TYR A 8 -5.50 14.29 18.42
C TYR A 8 -5.21 12.87 18.86
N CYS A 9 -5.70 11.87 18.12
CA CYS A 9 -5.48 10.46 18.43
C CYS A 9 -4.34 9.83 17.60
N THR A 10 -3.43 10.62 17.07
CA THR A 10 -2.24 10.09 16.39
C THR A 10 -1.27 9.42 17.36
N ALA A 11 -1.24 9.88 18.61
CA ALA A 11 -0.45 9.32 19.71
C ALA A 11 -1.21 9.46 21.02
N LYS A 12 -0.70 8.87 22.11
CA LYS A 12 -1.25 9.08 23.45
C LYS A 12 -1.17 10.56 23.82
N SER A 13 -2.31 11.18 24.00
CA SER A 13 -2.42 12.58 24.47
C SER A 13 -3.71 12.78 25.26
N SER A 14 -3.75 13.83 26.09
CA SER A 14 -4.96 14.25 26.79
C SER A 14 -6.07 14.73 25.85
N ASN A 15 -5.70 15.17 24.64
CA ASN A 15 -6.65 15.65 23.64
C ASN A 15 -7.34 14.49 22.89
N CYS A 16 -6.80 13.28 22.95
CA CYS A 16 -7.45 12.10 22.37
C CYS A 16 -8.52 11.55 23.33
N THR A 17 -9.70 12.08 23.24
CA THR A 17 -10.84 11.68 24.11
C THR A 17 -11.68 10.56 23.52
N ASN A 18 -11.57 10.29 22.22
CA ASN A 18 -12.39 9.30 21.53
C ASN A 18 -11.59 8.53 20.45
N PRO A 19 -10.66 7.65 20.85
CA PRO A 19 -9.93 6.83 19.89
C PRO A 19 -10.87 5.87 19.16
N LYS A 20 -10.58 5.57 17.89
CA LYS A 20 -11.36 4.60 17.11
C LYS A 20 -11.28 3.20 17.74
N PRO A 21 -12.37 2.40 17.69
CA PRO A 21 -12.38 1.05 18.25
C PRO A 21 -11.22 0.20 17.70
N GLY A 22 -10.54 -0.51 18.62
CA GLY A 22 -9.41 -1.37 18.26
C GLY A 22 -8.09 -0.63 17.96
N GLN A 23 -8.07 0.69 18.06
CA GLN A 23 -6.87 1.50 17.83
C GLN A 23 -5.96 1.48 19.06
N THR A 24 -4.70 1.05 18.86
CA THR A 24 -3.66 1.15 19.90
C THR A 24 -2.93 2.48 19.75
N LEU A 25 -3.03 3.34 20.77
CA LEU A 25 -2.29 4.59 20.80
C LEU A 25 -0.90 4.38 21.39
N TRP A 26 0.12 4.78 20.66
CA TRP A 26 1.51 4.72 21.13
C TRP A 26 1.94 6.04 21.77
N PRO A 27 2.91 6.00 22.71
CA PRO A 27 3.62 7.22 23.10
C PRO A 27 4.22 7.91 21.87
N LYS A 28 4.26 9.24 21.86
CA LYS A 28 4.74 10.02 20.71
C LYS A 28 6.18 9.67 20.30
N GLU A 29 7.04 9.38 21.27
CA GLU A 29 8.43 8.98 21.04
C GLU A 29 8.51 7.64 20.29
N LYS A 30 7.69 6.66 20.69
CA LYS A 30 7.62 5.35 20.02
C LYS A 30 7.04 5.50 18.61
N MET A 31 6.03 6.35 18.44
CA MET A 31 5.46 6.67 17.13
C MET A 31 6.56 7.19 16.18
N MET A 32 7.38 8.15 16.65
CA MET A 32 8.43 8.71 15.82
C MET A 32 9.55 7.72 15.51
N THR A 33 9.92 6.85 16.45
CA THR A 33 10.95 5.83 16.19
C THR A 33 10.55 4.82 15.12
N TYR A 34 9.26 4.63 14.85
CA TYR A 34 8.77 3.77 13.77
C TYR A 34 9.32 4.15 12.39
N GLY A 35 9.40 5.45 12.09
CA GLY A 35 9.89 5.94 10.80
C GLY A 35 11.35 6.35 10.78
N LYS A 36 12.12 6.13 11.87
CA LYS A 36 13.50 6.57 11.97
C LYS A 36 14.42 5.83 11.00
N LEU A 37 15.20 6.58 10.24
CA LEU A 37 16.20 6.09 9.29
C LEU A 37 17.61 6.21 9.88
N PRO A 38 18.60 5.41 9.40
CA PRO A 38 19.97 5.42 9.92
C PRO A 38 20.68 6.77 9.83
N ASN A 39 20.32 7.61 8.85
CA ASN A 39 20.90 8.93 8.60
C ASN A 39 20.29 10.08 9.43
N GLY A 40 19.52 9.76 10.48
CA GLY A 40 18.84 10.75 11.32
C GLY A 40 17.58 11.36 10.70
N LYS A 41 17.18 10.91 9.53
CA LYS A 41 15.92 11.30 8.88
C LYS A 41 14.77 10.43 9.37
N TYR A 42 13.55 10.86 9.09
CA TYR A 42 12.32 10.13 9.47
C TYR A 42 11.40 10.03 8.27
N MET A 43 10.98 8.81 7.96
CA MET A 43 9.89 8.58 7.00
C MET A 43 8.57 8.64 7.76
N ILE A 44 7.82 9.69 7.56
CA ILE A 44 6.50 9.85 8.18
C ILE A 44 5.47 9.09 7.36
N ASN A 45 5.12 7.90 7.83
CA ASN A 45 4.09 7.02 7.28
C ASN A 45 3.21 6.54 8.44
N TRP A 46 2.40 7.43 8.99
CA TRP A 46 1.63 7.12 10.19
C TRP A 46 0.14 7.00 9.88
N PRO A 47 -0.44 5.78 9.95
CA PRO A 47 -1.83 5.53 9.57
C PRO A 47 -2.84 5.94 10.66
N ILE A 48 -2.39 5.98 11.93
CA ILE A 48 -3.27 6.24 13.08
C ILE A 48 -3.47 7.75 13.20
N GLU A 49 -4.53 8.26 12.58
CA GLU A 49 -4.86 9.70 12.53
C GLU A 49 -3.66 10.61 12.19
N GLY A 50 -2.72 10.07 11.41
CA GLY A 50 -1.55 10.77 10.92
C GLY A 50 -1.74 11.32 9.51
N ASN A 51 -0.72 11.18 8.67
CA ASN A 51 -0.68 11.75 7.32
C ASN A 51 -1.36 10.88 6.24
N ASP A 52 -2.08 9.83 6.58
CA ASP A 52 -2.93 9.13 5.62
C ASP A 52 -4.03 10.04 5.10
N PHE A 53 -4.16 10.11 3.78
CA PHE A 53 -5.17 10.90 3.10
C PHE A 53 -6.04 10.00 2.23
N TYR A 54 -7.36 10.01 2.46
CA TYR A 54 -8.29 9.24 1.63
C TYR A 54 -8.68 10.04 0.40
N VAL A 55 -8.48 9.44 -0.77
CA VAL A 55 -8.96 9.98 -2.04
C VAL A 55 -9.18 8.85 -3.05
N ASN A 56 -10.31 8.88 -3.74
CA ASN A 56 -10.57 8.01 -4.89
C ASN A 56 -10.30 8.79 -6.18
N MET A 57 -9.14 8.57 -6.78
CA MET A 57 -8.73 9.26 -8.02
C MET A 57 -9.02 8.47 -9.30
N LEU A 58 -9.67 7.30 -9.21
CA LEU A 58 -9.80 6.39 -10.35
C LEU A 58 -10.55 7.00 -11.53
N GLU A 59 -11.59 7.78 -11.26
CA GLU A 59 -12.44 8.39 -12.29
C GLU A 59 -12.18 9.90 -12.49
N MET A 60 -11.20 10.47 -11.77
CA MET A 60 -10.85 11.89 -11.87
C MET A 60 -10.09 12.16 -13.16
N ASN A 61 -10.38 13.31 -13.78
CA ASN A 61 -9.55 13.88 -14.84
C ASN A 61 -8.25 14.50 -14.25
N ASP A 62 -7.35 14.97 -15.10
CA ASP A 62 -6.04 15.46 -14.66
C ASP A 62 -6.11 16.71 -13.79
N ALA A 63 -7.05 17.63 -14.06
CA ALA A 63 -7.25 18.82 -13.23
C ALA A 63 -7.76 18.44 -11.84
N GLU A 64 -8.72 17.54 -11.75
CA GLU A 64 -9.26 17.03 -10.49
C GLU A 64 -8.18 16.28 -9.68
N ARG A 65 -7.34 15.47 -10.35
CA ARG A 65 -6.20 14.79 -9.71
C ARG A 65 -5.21 15.79 -9.15
N THR A 66 -4.86 16.82 -9.90
CA THR A 66 -3.95 17.87 -9.43
C THR A 66 -4.46 18.51 -8.15
N VAL A 67 -5.73 18.92 -8.13
CA VAL A 67 -6.37 19.49 -6.93
C VAL A 67 -6.37 18.50 -5.75
N ALA A 68 -6.65 17.23 -6.02
CA ALA A 68 -6.66 16.19 -4.98
C ALA A 68 -5.26 15.96 -4.39
N LEU A 69 -4.22 15.93 -5.22
CA LEU A 69 -2.84 15.78 -4.79
C LEU A 69 -2.34 16.99 -3.99
N GLU A 70 -2.69 18.21 -4.38
CA GLU A 70 -2.39 19.41 -3.60
C GLU A 70 -3.06 19.38 -2.21
N LYS A 71 -4.31 18.90 -2.13
CA LYS A 71 -4.98 18.69 -0.84
C LYS A 71 -4.24 17.65 0.03
N ALA A 72 -3.76 16.57 -0.57
CA ALA A 72 -3.01 15.53 0.14
C ALA A 72 -1.66 16.06 0.67
N LYS A 73 -0.93 16.85 -0.13
CA LYS A 73 0.30 17.53 0.30
C LYS A 73 0.02 18.48 1.46
N ASN A 74 -0.99 19.35 1.31
CA ASN A 74 -1.38 20.26 2.38
C ASN A 74 -1.81 19.54 3.66
N PHE A 75 -2.48 18.39 3.54
CA PHE A 75 -2.83 17.56 4.69
C PHE A 75 -1.58 17.01 5.40
N SER A 76 -0.58 16.55 4.65
CA SER A 76 0.70 16.10 5.20
C SER A 76 1.46 17.24 5.89
N LEU A 77 1.43 18.46 5.32
CA LEU A 77 2.00 19.65 5.97
C LEU A 77 1.26 20.01 7.26
N CYS A 78 -0.07 19.90 7.29
CA CYS A 78 -0.83 20.09 8.51
C CYS A 78 -0.45 19.09 9.59
N TYR A 79 -0.19 17.83 9.21
CA TYR A 79 0.30 16.83 10.15
C TYR A 79 1.71 17.14 10.66
N LEU A 80 2.63 17.56 9.79
CA LEU A 80 3.96 18.01 10.20
C LEU A 80 3.87 19.18 11.17
N TYR A 81 3.03 20.17 10.88
CA TYR A 81 2.78 21.30 11.77
C TYR A 81 2.25 20.85 13.15
N TYR A 82 1.34 19.88 13.16
CA TYR A 82 0.86 19.25 14.39
C TYR A 82 1.99 18.59 15.20
N LEU A 83 2.88 17.86 14.54
CA LEU A 83 4.06 17.25 15.18
C LEU A 83 4.94 18.33 15.83
N GLN A 84 5.13 19.47 15.16
CA GLN A 84 5.96 20.57 15.63
C GLN A 84 5.32 21.28 16.84
N THR A 85 4.05 21.66 16.74
CA THR A 85 3.40 22.55 17.70
C THR A 85 2.77 21.80 18.88
N GLU A 86 2.11 20.67 18.63
CA GLU A 86 1.34 19.96 19.66
C GLU A 86 2.14 18.80 20.29
N LEU A 87 2.99 18.14 19.52
CA LEU A 87 3.77 17.01 20.03
C LEU A 87 5.19 17.42 20.45
N GLY A 88 5.63 18.65 20.15
CA GLY A 88 6.90 19.21 20.61
C GLY A 88 8.11 18.81 19.75
N PHE A 89 7.91 18.29 18.53
CA PHE A 89 8.99 18.02 17.56
C PHE A 89 9.33 19.26 16.73
N SER A 90 9.53 20.40 17.38
CA SER A 90 9.64 21.72 16.76
C SER A 90 10.80 21.89 15.77
N THR A 91 11.81 21.03 15.84
CA THR A 91 12.99 21.05 14.94
C THR A 91 12.82 20.22 13.68
N TYR A 92 11.71 19.50 13.54
CA TYR A 92 11.48 18.67 12.36
C TYR A 92 10.96 19.52 11.20
N GLY A 93 11.42 19.21 9.99
CA GLY A 93 11.02 19.83 8.74
C GLY A 93 10.98 18.83 7.60
N LEU A 94 10.62 19.29 6.41
CA LEU A 94 10.79 18.49 5.21
C LEU A 94 12.28 18.30 4.91
N ASP A 95 12.63 17.15 4.37
CA ASP A 95 13.99 16.89 3.90
C ASP A 95 14.19 17.53 2.54
N GLU A 96 15.06 18.54 2.48
CA GLU A 96 15.32 19.34 1.27
C GLU A 96 16.17 18.60 0.23
N GLU A 97 16.81 17.48 0.61
CA GLU A 97 17.73 16.73 -0.26
C GLU A 97 17.09 15.49 -0.87
N GLN A 98 16.01 14.98 -0.26
CA GLN A 98 15.46 13.67 -0.64
C GLN A 98 14.74 13.68 -1.99
N PHE A 99 14.02 14.75 -2.31
CA PHE A 99 13.26 14.87 -3.55
C PHE A 99 13.69 16.12 -4.33
N PRO A 100 14.00 15.99 -5.63
CA PRO A 100 14.43 17.11 -6.46
C PRO A 100 13.24 17.95 -6.94
N THR A 101 12.40 18.39 -6.02
CA THR A 101 11.18 19.17 -6.26
C THR A 101 11.22 20.45 -5.45
N ALA A 102 10.60 21.50 -5.95
CA ALA A 102 10.58 22.80 -5.27
C ALA A 102 9.83 22.79 -3.93
N ASP A 103 8.93 21.83 -3.73
CA ASP A 103 8.13 21.67 -2.53
C ASP A 103 8.62 20.56 -1.60
N HIS A 104 9.75 19.92 -1.95
CA HIS A 104 10.36 18.80 -1.20
C HIS A 104 9.44 17.58 -0.98
N PHE A 105 8.38 17.46 -1.80
CA PHE A 105 7.55 16.26 -1.86
C PHE A 105 7.93 15.38 -3.05
N PRO A 106 7.64 14.06 -3.00
CA PRO A 106 7.85 13.20 -4.15
C PRO A 106 6.97 13.62 -5.34
N LEU A 107 7.46 13.40 -6.56
CA LEU A 107 6.69 13.65 -7.79
C LEU A 107 5.40 12.83 -7.83
N ILE A 108 5.44 11.61 -7.31
CA ILE A 108 4.30 10.70 -7.25
C ILE A 108 4.07 10.30 -5.80
N PRO A 109 2.88 10.51 -5.25
CA PRO A 109 2.58 10.07 -3.89
C PRO A 109 2.53 8.54 -3.80
N TYR A 110 2.73 7.99 -2.62
CA TYR A 110 2.54 6.58 -2.39
C TYR A 110 1.05 6.22 -2.40
N HIS A 111 0.66 5.39 -3.36
CA HIS A 111 -0.68 4.82 -3.42
C HIS A 111 -0.67 3.38 -2.89
N ARG A 112 -1.56 3.04 -1.96
CA ARG A 112 -1.67 1.68 -1.44
C ARG A 112 -2.37 0.74 -2.40
N GLU A 113 -3.31 1.26 -3.17
CA GLU A 113 -4.05 0.48 -4.17
C GLU A 113 -4.50 1.34 -5.35
N SER A 114 -4.76 0.68 -6.47
CA SER A 114 -5.21 1.28 -7.69
C SER A 114 -6.11 0.31 -8.47
N ARG A 115 -6.33 0.55 -9.76
CA ARG A 115 -6.96 -0.42 -10.65
C ARG A 115 -6.14 -1.71 -10.69
N ARG A 116 -6.84 -2.83 -10.71
CA ARG A 116 -6.26 -4.17 -10.82
C ARG A 116 -6.81 -4.84 -12.08
N ILE A 117 -5.97 -5.62 -12.75
CA ILE A 117 -6.39 -6.35 -13.94
C ILE A 117 -7.32 -7.53 -13.61
N HIS A 118 -8.03 -8.00 -14.64
CA HIS A 118 -8.59 -9.34 -14.65
C HIS A 118 -7.55 -10.28 -15.25
N GLY A 119 -6.87 -11.03 -14.37
CA GLY A 119 -5.83 -11.99 -14.76
C GLY A 119 -6.39 -13.40 -14.97
N LEU A 120 -5.53 -14.29 -15.47
CA LEU A 120 -5.81 -15.71 -15.58
C LEU A 120 -6.20 -16.32 -14.22
N VAL A 121 -5.63 -15.80 -13.14
CA VAL A 121 -5.96 -16.11 -11.75
C VAL A 121 -6.37 -14.82 -11.03
N ARG A 122 -7.52 -14.81 -10.38
CA ARG A 122 -7.88 -13.76 -9.43
C ARG A 122 -7.47 -14.19 -8.02
N PHE A 123 -6.26 -13.82 -7.64
CA PHE A 123 -5.69 -14.17 -6.35
C PHE A 123 -6.46 -13.51 -5.19
N ASN A 124 -6.89 -14.28 -4.22
CA ASN A 124 -7.72 -13.81 -3.11
C ASN A 124 -7.41 -14.55 -1.81
N VAL A 125 -8.01 -14.11 -0.70
CA VAL A 125 -7.75 -14.66 0.64
C VAL A 125 -8.05 -16.16 0.74
N ASN A 126 -9.04 -16.68 0.02
CA ASN A 126 -9.34 -18.13 0.07
C ASN A 126 -8.18 -18.97 -0.45
N HIS A 127 -7.44 -18.49 -1.46
CA HIS A 127 -6.24 -19.18 -1.95
C HIS A 127 -5.12 -19.23 -0.91
N VAL A 128 -5.14 -18.33 0.08
CA VAL A 128 -4.15 -18.29 1.17
C VAL A 128 -4.58 -19.16 2.35
N VAL A 129 -5.82 -19.00 2.80
CA VAL A 129 -6.31 -19.68 4.02
C VAL A 129 -6.79 -21.09 3.79
N LYS A 130 -7.20 -21.42 2.56
CA LYS A 130 -7.70 -22.75 2.16
C LYS A 130 -7.20 -23.14 0.76
N PRO A 131 -5.87 -23.19 0.53
CA PRO A 131 -5.29 -23.29 -0.82
C PRO A 131 -5.68 -24.58 -1.55
N PHE A 132 -5.93 -25.68 -0.82
CA PHE A 132 -6.28 -26.98 -1.42
C PHE A 132 -7.77 -27.18 -1.66
N SER A 133 -8.60 -26.21 -1.25
CA SER A 133 -10.06 -26.25 -1.39
C SER A 133 -10.57 -25.33 -2.51
N GLN A 134 -9.67 -24.77 -3.33
CA GLN A 134 -10.04 -23.88 -4.41
C GLN A 134 -10.16 -24.64 -5.73
N PRO A 135 -11.08 -24.21 -6.63
CA PRO A 135 -11.24 -24.86 -7.95
C PRO A 135 -10.02 -24.64 -8.86
N GLU A 136 -9.29 -23.52 -8.69
CA GLU A 136 -8.06 -23.29 -9.45
C GLU A 136 -6.88 -24.02 -8.82
N ALA A 137 -6.19 -24.79 -9.64
CA ALA A 137 -4.95 -25.47 -9.24
C ALA A 137 -3.77 -24.50 -9.19
N LEU A 138 -3.54 -23.87 -8.06
CA LEU A 138 -2.41 -22.94 -7.87
C LEU A 138 -1.11 -23.64 -7.47
N TYR A 139 -1.11 -24.96 -7.37
CA TYR A 139 0.07 -25.73 -6.99
C TYR A 139 1.24 -25.53 -7.99
N ARG A 140 2.40 -25.15 -7.46
CA ARG A 140 3.61 -24.87 -8.23
C ARG A 140 3.47 -23.74 -9.27
N THR A 141 2.61 -22.76 -9.01
CA THR A 141 2.45 -21.55 -9.85
C THR A 141 3.02 -20.30 -9.19
N GLY A 142 3.61 -20.44 -8.00
CA GLY A 142 4.11 -19.31 -7.21
C GLY A 142 5.35 -18.68 -7.79
N ILE A 143 5.37 -17.36 -7.88
CA ILE A 143 6.47 -16.53 -8.41
C ILE A 143 6.99 -15.51 -7.38
N ALA A 144 6.32 -15.34 -6.27
CA ALA A 144 6.72 -14.47 -5.17
C ALA A 144 6.18 -15.04 -3.86
N VAL A 145 6.88 -14.76 -2.76
CA VAL A 145 6.47 -15.17 -1.41
C VAL A 145 6.04 -13.95 -0.62
N GLY A 146 4.90 -14.04 0.06
CA GLY A 146 4.43 -13.04 1.00
C GLY A 146 4.20 -13.64 2.39
N ASP A 147 4.53 -12.84 3.41
CA ASP A 147 4.33 -13.17 4.83
C ASP A 147 4.02 -11.88 5.58
N TYR A 148 2.83 -11.36 5.39
CA TYR A 148 2.38 -10.13 6.01
C TYR A 148 0.86 -10.19 6.25
N PRO A 149 0.36 -9.72 7.40
CA PRO A 149 -1.07 -9.68 7.65
C PRO A 149 -1.79 -8.76 6.65
N ILE A 150 -3.10 -8.93 6.54
CA ILE A 150 -3.93 -7.98 5.81
C ILE A 150 -3.92 -6.66 6.57
N ASP A 151 -3.47 -5.60 5.90
CA ASP A 151 -3.35 -4.27 6.47
C ASP A 151 -4.00 -3.23 5.57
N HIS A 152 -5.20 -2.82 5.92
CA HIS A 152 -5.95 -1.77 5.23
C HIS A 152 -6.03 -0.50 6.05
N HIS A 153 -5.73 0.63 5.42
CA HIS A 153 -5.76 1.96 5.99
C HIS A 153 -7.02 2.69 5.55
N HIS A 154 -8.15 2.39 6.15
CA HIS A 154 -9.42 3.01 5.80
C HIS A 154 -9.98 3.95 6.87
N ASN A 155 -9.17 4.33 7.86
CA ASN A 155 -9.59 5.22 8.95
C ASN A 155 -10.08 6.60 8.50
N ARG A 156 -9.61 7.07 7.35
CA ARG A 156 -10.04 8.33 6.72
C ARG A 156 -11.16 8.14 5.69
N TYR A 157 -11.56 6.90 5.39
CA TYR A 157 -12.69 6.65 4.52
C TYR A 157 -14.00 7.10 5.21
N PRO A 158 -14.90 7.82 4.53
CA PRO A 158 -16.11 8.38 5.17
C PRO A 158 -17.01 7.33 5.83
N GLU A 159 -17.05 6.12 5.27
CA GLU A 159 -17.86 5.02 5.80
C GLU A 159 -17.01 3.93 6.50
N TRP A 160 -15.88 4.32 7.07
CA TRP A 160 -14.94 3.40 7.72
C TRP A 160 -15.60 2.49 8.77
N ASN A 161 -16.61 2.98 9.46
CA ASN A 161 -17.34 2.27 10.51
C ASN A 161 -18.24 1.14 9.97
N LYS A 162 -18.50 1.11 8.66
CA LYS A 162 -19.23 0.03 7.99
C LYS A 162 -18.30 -1.10 7.52
N LEU A 163 -17.00 -0.90 7.59
CA LEU A 163 -15.99 -1.87 7.16
C LEU A 163 -15.50 -2.70 8.35
N PRO A 164 -15.16 -3.97 8.15
CA PRO A 164 -14.52 -4.76 9.19
C PRO A 164 -13.15 -4.16 9.53
N ASN A 165 -12.71 -4.34 10.77
CA ASN A 165 -11.34 -3.99 11.16
C ASN A 165 -10.37 -4.97 10.50
N LEU A 166 -9.65 -4.48 9.48
CA LEU A 166 -8.66 -5.23 8.71
C LEU A 166 -7.23 -4.73 8.95
N HIS A 167 -7.02 -4.05 10.05
CA HIS A 167 -5.70 -3.59 10.43
C HIS A 167 -4.93 -4.73 11.09
N PHE A 168 -3.83 -5.18 10.45
CA PHE A 168 -3.00 -6.31 10.89
C PHE A 168 -3.76 -7.61 11.14
N TYR A 169 -4.75 -7.91 10.28
CA TYR A 169 -5.46 -9.18 10.35
C TYR A 169 -4.56 -10.33 9.87
N PRO A 170 -4.22 -11.31 10.75
CA PRO A 170 -3.23 -12.34 10.43
C PRO A 170 -3.74 -13.30 9.36
N ILE A 171 -2.85 -13.66 8.44
CA ILE A 171 -3.05 -14.69 7.42
C ILE A 171 -1.79 -15.56 7.32
N PRO A 172 -1.88 -16.81 6.84
CA PRO A 172 -0.70 -17.64 6.56
C PRO A 172 0.21 -17.01 5.50
N SER A 173 1.50 -17.36 5.53
CA SER A 173 2.44 -17.10 4.42
C SER A 173 1.90 -17.72 3.13
N TYR A 174 2.16 -17.08 1.99
CA TYR A 174 1.58 -17.46 0.72
C TYR A 174 2.54 -17.27 -0.46
N ASN A 175 2.20 -17.90 -1.59
CA ASN A 175 2.84 -17.66 -2.87
C ASN A 175 1.88 -16.90 -3.80
N VAL A 176 2.38 -15.86 -4.44
CA VAL A 176 1.64 -15.14 -5.49
C VAL A 176 1.68 -16.00 -6.78
N PRO A 177 0.54 -16.37 -7.37
CA PRO A 177 0.52 -17.19 -8.57
C PRO A 177 0.89 -16.37 -9.82
N MET A 178 1.66 -16.96 -10.74
CA MET A 178 2.05 -16.33 -12.01
C MET A 178 0.84 -15.82 -12.81
N GLY A 179 -0.26 -16.56 -12.81
CA GLY A 179 -1.48 -16.18 -13.52
C GLY A 179 -2.12 -14.88 -13.05
N ALA A 180 -1.74 -14.36 -11.87
CA ALA A 180 -2.19 -13.06 -11.40
C ALA A 180 -1.54 -11.89 -12.15
N LEU A 181 -0.40 -12.13 -12.82
CA LEU A 181 0.34 -11.12 -13.60
C LEU A 181 -0.14 -11.04 -15.07
N ILE A 182 -0.84 -12.06 -15.54
CA ILE A 182 -1.17 -12.25 -16.96
C ILE A 182 -2.64 -11.87 -17.18
N PRO A 183 -2.93 -10.80 -17.94
CA PRO A 183 -4.32 -10.43 -18.27
C PRO A 183 -5.02 -11.57 -19.01
N LYS A 184 -6.32 -11.74 -18.73
CA LYS A 184 -7.13 -12.80 -19.33
C LYS A 184 -7.45 -12.51 -20.81
N ASP A 185 -7.71 -11.25 -21.12
CA ASP A 185 -8.29 -10.83 -22.40
C ASP A 185 -7.34 -9.95 -23.24
N VAL A 186 -6.07 -9.84 -22.84
CA VAL A 186 -5.05 -9.04 -23.53
C VAL A 186 -3.77 -9.83 -23.67
N ASP A 187 -3.34 -10.04 -24.90
CA ASP A 187 -2.08 -10.71 -25.21
C ASP A 187 -0.86 -9.76 -25.09
N ARG A 188 0.30 -10.33 -24.89
CA ARG A 188 1.61 -9.64 -24.88
C ARG A 188 1.71 -8.54 -23.81
N LEU A 189 0.93 -8.63 -22.74
CA LEU A 189 0.97 -7.75 -21.60
C LEU A 189 1.22 -8.55 -20.33
N ILE A 190 2.12 -8.05 -19.48
CA ILE A 190 2.35 -8.53 -18.12
C ILE A 190 2.14 -7.33 -17.19
N VAL A 191 1.40 -7.51 -16.13
CA VAL A 191 1.18 -6.49 -15.14
C VAL A 191 1.84 -6.89 -13.83
N ALA A 192 2.58 -5.98 -13.27
CA ALA A 192 3.31 -6.19 -12.02
C ALA A 192 2.80 -5.25 -10.91
N GLU A 193 3.44 -5.31 -9.77
CA GLU A 193 3.24 -4.45 -8.62
C GLU A 193 1.83 -4.59 -8.02
N LYS A 194 1.20 -3.50 -7.59
CA LYS A 194 -0.11 -3.49 -6.92
C LYS A 194 -1.29 -3.69 -7.89
N SER A 195 -1.04 -3.61 -9.18
CA SER A 195 -2.07 -3.71 -10.22
C SER A 195 -2.30 -5.13 -10.75
N ILE A 196 -1.64 -6.14 -10.18
CA ILE A 196 -1.90 -7.54 -10.49
C ILE A 196 -3.36 -7.94 -10.20
N SER A 197 -3.80 -9.08 -10.71
CA SER A 197 -5.13 -9.62 -10.46
C SER A 197 -5.26 -10.16 -9.04
N VAL A 198 -5.54 -9.29 -8.10
CA VAL A 198 -5.69 -9.61 -6.67
C VAL A 198 -6.96 -8.99 -6.12
N SER A 199 -7.58 -9.61 -5.12
CA SER A 199 -8.72 -9.03 -4.42
C SER A 199 -8.30 -7.82 -3.58
N ASN A 200 -9.24 -6.89 -3.31
CA ASN A 200 -8.99 -5.77 -2.41
C ASN A 200 -8.44 -6.24 -1.06
N LEU A 201 -9.07 -7.24 -0.43
CA LEU A 201 -8.62 -7.76 0.86
C LEU A 201 -7.15 -8.19 0.83
N LEU A 202 -6.79 -9.06 -0.11
CA LEU A 202 -5.44 -9.61 -0.17
C LEU A 202 -4.40 -8.59 -0.64
N ASN A 203 -4.81 -7.55 -1.38
CA ASN A 203 -3.92 -6.43 -1.72
C ASN A 203 -3.33 -5.76 -0.46
N GLY A 204 -4.04 -5.77 0.65
CA GLY A 204 -3.52 -5.30 1.95
C GLY A 204 -2.23 -5.98 2.39
N SER A 205 -1.96 -7.19 1.90
CA SER A 205 -0.74 -7.95 2.13
C SER A 205 0.21 -7.90 0.92
N THR A 206 -0.29 -8.17 -0.30
CA THR A 206 0.57 -8.30 -1.49
C THR A 206 1.22 -7.00 -1.94
N ARG A 207 0.73 -5.86 -1.51
CA ARG A 207 1.28 -4.53 -1.84
C ARG A 207 2.59 -4.18 -1.15
N LEU A 208 3.05 -5.00 -0.20
CA LEU A 208 4.28 -4.74 0.54
C LEU A 208 5.51 -4.82 -0.36
N GLN A 209 6.48 -3.91 -0.13
CA GLN A 209 7.67 -3.78 -0.98
C GLN A 209 8.41 -5.08 -1.23
N PRO A 210 8.67 -5.97 -0.24
CA PRO A 210 9.35 -7.24 -0.52
C PRO A 210 8.60 -8.13 -1.51
N VAL A 211 7.27 -8.16 -1.45
CA VAL A 211 6.43 -8.92 -2.39
C VAL A 211 6.44 -8.26 -3.76
N VAL A 212 6.29 -6.94 -3.81
CA VAL A 212 6.26 -6.15 -5.04
C VAL A 212 7.56 -6.27 -5.82
N LEU A 213 8.72 -6.26 -5.14
CA LEU A 213 10.03 -6.46 -5.77
C LEU A 213 10.14 -7.85 -6.42
N GLN A 214 9.71 -8.91 -5.73
CA GLN A 214 9.69 -10.27 -6.27
C GLN A 214 8.74 -10.36 -7.49
N ILE A 215 7.56 -9.75 -7.42
CA ILE A 215 6.61 -9.69 -8.55
C ILE A 215 7.26 -9.00 -9.75
N GLY A 216 7.95 -7.88 -9.55
CA GLY A 216 8.66 -7.16 -10.61
C GLY A 216 9.76 -8.00 -11.25
N GLN A 217 10.56 -8.69 -10.44
CA GLN A 217 11.58 -9.63 -10.92
C GLN A 217 10.97 -10.76 -11.75
N ALA A 218 9.91 -11.37 -11.26
CA ALA A 218 9.21 -12.45 -11.94
C ALA A 218 8.58 -11.99 -13.26
N ALA A 219 8.00 -10.78 -13.29
CA ALA A 219 7.44 -10.20 -14.51
C ALA A 219 8.52 -10.00 -15.60
N GLY A 220 9.70 -9.47 -15.21
CA GLY A 220 10.83 -9.33 -16.11
C GLY A 220 11.35 -10.67 -16.64
N ALA A 221 11.50 -11.67 -15.76
CA ALA A 221 11.91 -13.02 -16.15
C ALA A 221 10.90 -13.67 -17.10
N LEU A 222 9.61 -13.57 -16.80
CA LEU A 222 8.52 -14.09 -17.62
C LEU A 222 8.54 -13.48 -19.04
N ALA A 223 8.73 -12.16 -19.14
CA ALA A 223 8.84 -11.49 -20.42
C ALA A 223 10.05 -11.99 -21.24
N ALA A 224 11.22 -12.07 -20.60
CA ALA A 224 12.44 -12.54 -21.23
C ALA A 224 12.33 -14.00 -21.70
N LEU A 225 11.77 -14.89 -20.89
CA LEU A 225 11.55 -16.30 -21.23
C LEU A 225 10.55 -16.47 -22.38
N SER A 226 9.46 -15.69 -22.38
CA SER A 226 8.48 -15.70 -23.47
C SER A 226 9.15 -15.40 -24.81
N VAL A 227 9.99 -14.36 -24.88
CA VAL A 227 10.74 -14.00 -26.08
C VAL A 227 11.78 -15.08 -26.45
N LYS A 228 12.59 -15.51 -25.47
CA LYS A 228 13.66 -16.49 -25.68
C LYS A 228 13.14 -17.83 -26.17
N GLN A 229 12.03 -18.28 -25.60
CA GLN A 229 11.42 -19.58 -25.96
C GLN A 229 10.43 -19.48 -27.14
N LYS A 230 10.16 -18.26 -27.64
CA LYS A 230 9.17 -18.01 -28.70
C LYS A 230 7.77 -18.57 -28.32
N LYS A 231 7.40 -18.43 -27.05
CA LYS A 231 6.12 -18.86 -26.50
C LYS A 231 5.23 -17.65 -26.16
N THR A 232 3.92 -17.86 -26.12
CA THR A 232 3.02 -16.87 -25.48
C THR A 232 3.32 -16.80 -24.00
N ILE A 233 3.05 -15.64 -23.38
CA ILE A 233 3.30 -15.40 -21.95
C ILE A 233 2.62 -16.47 -21.08
N SER A 234 1.38 -16.82 -21.41
CA SER A 234 0.59 -17.82 -20.70
C SER A 234 1.10 -19.26 -20.84
N SER A 235 1.95 -19.53 -21.85
CA SER A 235 2.52 -20.85 -22.13
C SER A 235 3.92 -21.07 -21.55
N VAL A 236 4.50 -20.04 -20.92
CA VAL A 236 5.77 -20.19 -20.17
C VAL A 236 5.50 -20.92 -18.86
N SER A 237 6.33 -21.91 -18.56
CA SER A 237 6.19 -22.66 -17.30
C SER A 237 6.88 -21.92 -16.15
N VAL A 238 6.29 -21.95 -14.97
CA VAL A 238 6.92 -21.44 -13.72
C VAL A 238 8.21 -22.21 -13.38
N ARG A 239 8.38 -23.40 -13.95
CA ARG A 239 9.60 -24.22 -13.75
C ARG A 239 10.78 -23.80 -14.61
N ASP A 240 10.54 -23.03 -15.67
CA ASP A 240 11.57 -22.50 -16.58
C ASP A 240 12.29 -21.30 -15.95
#